data_69cc6942f92c0e7822f10ac3d2b25734
#
_entry.id   69cc6942f92c0e7822f10ac3d2b25734
#
_cell.length_a   1.000
_cell.length_b   1.000
_cell.length_c   1.000
_cell.angle_alpha   90.00
_cell.angle_beta   90.00
_cell.angle_gamma   90.00
#
_symmetry.space_group_name_H-M   'P 1'
#
loop_
_entity.id
_entity.type
_entity.pdbx_description
1 polymer ?
#
loop_
_entity_poly.entity_id
_entity_poly.type
_entity_poly.pdbx_seq_one_letter_code
_entity_poly.pdbx_strand_id
1 'polypeptide(L)'
;NRALRGRAGALGLTARRGRPVIGENRPGANTIIGTDLVAKSAPDGYTLLMVAPSFVVAPAMQRAPYHPLRDFTGVSHIATLPQMIAVHPSVPVKNVKELIALAKARPDDLICVTSGNGSGSHLALELFRRQAGVRLTRIAYNGDAQAIVQLLGGHASVKFDNLSTSIPHVSSGRLRALGVTSPQRSTLLPGVPAIAETLPGYEASIFNGMAAPAATPKEIVSRIQAEIARFAQSPENRARFAQQGVELVGSTPEQFNALIKAEYGRLSTLIKEAAITE
;
A
#
# COMPACT_ATOMS: atom_id res chain seq x y z
N ASN A 1 1.30 -7.10 10.17
CA ASN A 1 1.78 -5.69 10.14
C ASN A 1 0.69 -4.62 9.96
N ARG A 2 -0.52 -4.91 9.41
CA ARG A 2 -1.67 -3.98 9.45
C ARG A 2 -2.14 -3.75 10.88
N ALA A 3 -2.19 -4.79 11.72
CA ALA A 3 -2.58 -4.69 13.12
C ALA A 3 -1.68 -3.79 13.97
N LEU A 4 -0.36 -3.81 13.74
CA LEU A 4 0.58 -2.95 14.46
C LEU A 4 0.44 -1.47 14.10
N ARG A 5 0.08 -1.15 12.85
CA ARG A 5 -0.11 0.24 12.38
C ARG A 5 -1.45 0.83 12.84
N GLY A 6 -2.52 0.04 12.80
CA GLY A 6 -3.81 0.39 13.40
C GLY A 6 -3.68 0.61 14.91
N ARG A 7 -2.91 -0.25 15.61
CA ARG A 7 -2.62 -0.11 17.04
C ARG A 7 -1.80 1.14 17.37
N ALA A 8 -0.82 1.53 16.55
CA ALA A 8 -0.04 2.75 16.79
C ALA A 8 -0.90 4.02 16.65
N GLY A 9 -1.78 4.09 15.65
CA GLY A 9 -2.78 5.15 15.52
C GLY A 9 -3.80 5.15 16.65
N ALA A 10 -4.30 3.96 17.04
CA ALA A 10 -5.20 3.78 18.16
C ALA A 10 -4.58 4.22 19.50
N LEU A 11 -3.31 3.90 19.76
CA LEU A 11 -2.58 4.32 20.97
C LEU A 11 -2.45 5.84 21.07
N GLY A 12 -2.16 6.52 19.95
CA GLY A 12 -2.08 7.99 19.91
C GLY A 12 -3.43 8.66 20.18
N LEU A 13 -4.52 8.11 19.66
CA LEU A 13 -5.90 8.58 19.90
C LEU A 13 -6.37 8.27 21.34
N THR A 14 -6.03 7.10 21.87
CA THR A 14 -6.38 6.65 23.23
C THR A 14 -5.77 7.58 24.30
N ALA A 15 -4.49 7.91 24.17
CA ALA A 15 -3.74 8.67 25.18
C ALA A 15 -4.32 10.07 25.48
N ARG A 16 -5.11 10.64 24.56
CA ARG A 16 -5.60 12.02 24.67
C ARG A 16 -7.11 12.18 24.85
N ARG A 17 -7.90 11.12 24.63
CA ARG A 17 -9.37 11.22 24.71
C ARG A 17 -10.00 10.59 25.94
N GLY A 18 -9.20 10.01 26.85
CA GLY A 18 -9.70 9.36 28.06
C GLY A 18 -10.56 8.13 27.83
N ARG A 19 -10.70 7.67 26.56
CA ARG A 19 -11.41 6.46 26.17
C ARG A 19 -10.51 5.59 25.30
N PRO A 20 -10.45 4.26 25.52
CA PRO A 20 -9.64 3.36 24.73
C PRO A 20 -10.16 3.30 23.29
N VAL A 21 -9.25 3.42 22.31
CA VAL A 21 -9.50 3.13 20.91
C VAL A 21 -9.08 1.70 20.64
N ILE A 22 -10.03 0.85 20.27
CA ILE A 22 -9.81 -0.57 20.03
C ILE A 22 -9.65 -0.79 18.52
N GLY A 23 -8.54 -1.39 18.12
CA GLY A 23 -8.32 -1.83 16.75
C GLY A 23 -8.83 -3.25 16.56
N GLU A 24 -9.85 -3.42 15.74
CA GLU A 24 -10.42 -4.73 15.41
C GLU A 24 -10.03 -5.12 13.97
N ASN A 25 -9.60 -6.38 13.79
CA ASN A 25 -9.33 -6.95 12.48
C ASN A 25 -10.52 -7.77 12.00
N ARG A 26 -11.11 -7.40 10.88
CA ARG A 26 -12.17 -8.14 10.18
C ARG A 26 -11.65 -8.64 8.84
N PRO A 27 -10.95 -9.80 8.80
CA PRO A 27 -10.42 -10.34 7.56
C PRO A 27 -11.54 -10.91 6.66
N GLY A 28 -11.25 -11.02 5.37
CA GLY A 28 -12.09 -11.72 4.40
C GLY A 28 -12.45 -10.87 3.18
N ALA A 29 -12.70 -11.56 2.05
CA ALA A 29 -13.12 -11.01 0.77
C ALA A 29 -12.35 -9.74 0.37
N ASN A 30 -11.02 -9.80 0.37
CA ASN A 30 -10.15 -8.66 0.03
C ASN A 30 -10.53 -7.35 0.76
N THR A 31 -10.79 -7.41 2.08
CA THR A 31 -11.23 -6.32 2.97
C THR A 31 -12.70 -5.91 2.88
N ILE A 32 -13.49 -6.47 1.96
CA ILE A 32 -14.90 -6.11 1.76
C ILE A 32 -15.71 -6.27 3.05
N ILE A 33 -15.52 -7.36 3.80
CA ILE A 33 -16.29 -7.64 5.03
C ILE A 33 -16.14 -6.50 6.05
N GLY A 34 -14.90 -6.11 6.35
CA GLY A 34 -14.65 -5.04 7.31
C GLY A 34 -15.08 -3.66 6.80
N THR A 35 -14.98 -3.43 5.50
CA THR A 35 -15.37 -2.17 4.86
C THR A 35 -16.90 -2.00 4.86
N ASP A 36 -17.64 -3.04 4.48
CA ASP A 36 -19.11 -3.04 4.47
C ASP A 36 -19.69 -2.84 5.88
N LEU A 37 -19.07 -3.47 6.88
CA LEU A 37 -19.46 -3.27 8.28
C LEU A 37 -19.39 -1.78 8.67
N VAL A 38 -18.29 -1.10 8.32
CA VAL A 38 -18.14 0.33 8.65
C VAL A 38 -19.08 1.19 7.80
N ALA A 39 -19.30 0.86 6.52
CA ALA A 39 -20.25 1.60 5.67
C ALA A 39 -21.67 1.65 6.27
N LYS A 40 -22.07 0.59 6.98
CA LYS A 40 -23.38 0.43 7.60
C LYS A 40 -23.42 0.84 9.08
N SER A 41 -22.30 1.28 9.65
CA SER A 41 -22.24 1.71 11.04
C SER A 41 -22.85 3.10 11.23
N ALA A 42 -23.25 3.41 12.49
CA ALA A 42 -23.74 4.73 12.85
C ALA A 42 -22.68 5.81 12.54
N PRO A 43 -23.07 6.96 11.95
CA PRO A 43 -22.15 8.03 11.57
C PRO A 43 -21.82 8.96 12.75
N ASP A 44 -21.53 8.39 13.91
CA ASP A 44 -21.29 9.09 15.18
C ASP A 44 -19.81 9.28 15.52
N GLY A 45 -18.91 8.79 14.65
CA GLY A 45 -17.46 8.88 14.80
C GLY A 45 -16.84 7.85 15.75
N TYR A 46 -17.61 6.90 16.27
CA TYR A 46 -17.08 5.81 17.09
C TYR A 46 -16.61 4.61 16.26
N THR A 47 -17.08 4.47 15.03
CA THR A 47 -16.63 3.43 14.11
C THR A 47 -15.90 4.04 12.92
N LEU A 48 -14.63 3.68 12.78
CA LEU A 48 -13.74 4.23 11.75
C LEU A 48 -13.09 3.09 10.96
N LEU A 49 -12.78 3.34 9.69
CA LEU A 49 -12.12 2.39 8.81
C LEU A 49 -10.67 2.80 8.54
N MET A 50 -9.73 1.90 8.78
CA MET A 50 -8.38 2.01 8.22
C MET A 50 -8.41 1.55 6.77
N VAL A 51 -8.13 2.45 5.85
CA VAL A 51 -8.16 2.18 4.41
C VAL A 51 -6.74 2.04 3.83
N ALA A 52 -6.66 1.21 2.79
CA ALA A 52 -5.49 0.97 1.96
C ALA A 52 -5.97 0.80 0.50
N PRO A 53 -5.10 0.61 -0.51
CA PRO A 53 -5.53 0.49 -1.91
C PRO A 53 -6.66 -0.50 -2.16
N SER A 54 -6.75 -1.62 -1.41
CA SER A 54 -7.86 -2.57 -1.51
C SER A 54 -9.25 -1.95 -1.31
N PHE A 55 -9.34 -0.84 -0.56
CA PHE A 55 -10.59 -0.10 -0.36
C PHE A 55 -11.20 0.43 -1.66
N VAL A 56 -10.36 0.86 -2.60
CA VAL A 56 -10.79 1.36 -3.92
C VAL A 56 -10.71 0.29 -4.99
N VAL A 57 -9.83 -0.71 -4.83
CA VAL A 57 -9.61 -1.78 -5.79
C VAL A 57 -10.70 -2.84 -5.74
N ALA A 58 -11.13 -3.26 -4.55
CA ALA A 58 -12.13 -4.32 -4.41
C ALA A 58 -13.45 -4.01 -5.16
N PRO A 59 -14.03 -2.79 -5.05
CA PRO A 59 -15.22 -2.45 -5.84
C PRO A 59 -14.99 -2.36 -7.35
N ALA A 60 -13.76 -2.12 -7.78
CA ALA A 60 -13.41 -2.07 -9.20
C ALA A 60 -13.18 -3.46 -9.81
N MET A 61 -12.74 -4.43 -9.01
CA MET A 61 -12.50 -5.81 -9.42
C MET A 61 -13.75 -6.69 -9.36
N GLN A 62 -14.62 -6.46 -8.38
CA GLN A 62 -15.75 -7.32 -8.09
C GLN A 62 -16.95 -6.52 -7.54
N ARG A 63 -18.12 -7.15 -7.46
CA ARG A 63 -19.29 -6.55 -6.81
C ARG A 63 -19.04 -6.41 -5.31
N ALA A 64 -18.75 -5.19 -4.86
CA ALA A 64 -18.70 -4.85 -3.45
C ALA A 64 -20.04 -4.23 -3.01
N PRO A 65 -20.50 -4.49 -1.78
CA PRO A 65 -21.74 -3.92 -1.23
C PRO A 65 -21.60 -2.45 -0.82
N TYR A 66 -20.48 -1.81 -1.12
CA TYR A 66 -20.19 -0.42 -0.83
C TYR A 66 -19.56 0.30 -2.03
N HIS A 67 -19.64 1.63 -2.01
CA HIS A 67 -18.96 2.50 -2.98
C HIS A 67 -18.02 3.47 -2.24
N PRO A 68 -16.71 3.51 -2.56
CA PRO A 68 -15.72 4.25 -1.78
C PRO A 68 -15.95 5.77 -1.74
N LEU A 69 -16.59 6.34 -2.78
CA LEU A 69 -16.84 7.77 -2.89
C LEU A 69 -18.22 8.21 -2.40
N ARG A 70 -19.17 7.27 -2.22
CA ARG A 70 -20.54 7.58 -1.81
C ARG A 70 -20.79 7.25 -0.35
N ASP A 71 -20.27 6.11 0.10
CA ASP A 71 -20.64 5.54 1.39
C ASP A 71 -19.64 5.92 2.50
N PHE A 72 -18.57 6.65 2.13
CA PHE A 72 -17.52 7.07 3.05
C PHE A 72 -17.14 8.55 2.89
N THR A 73 -16.66 9.12 3.98
CA THR A 73 -15.91 10.38 3.98
C THR A 73 -14.48 10.12 4.45
N GLY A 74 -13.49 10.65 3.73
CA GLY A 74 -12.10 10.58 4.14
C GLY A 74 -11.85 11.44 5.37
N VAL A 75 -11.15 10.90 6.36
CA VAL A 75 -10.71 11.66 7.54
C VAL A 75 -9.31 12.20 7.32
N SER A 76 -8.37 11.33 6.97
CA SER A 76 -6.98 11.74 6.68
C SER A 76 -6.21 10.66 5.94
N HIS A 77 -5.37 11.04 5.00
CA HIS A 77 -4.24 10.26 4.54
C HIS A 77 -3.18 10.26 5.64
N ILE A 78 -3.00 9.14 6.31
CA ILE A 78 -2.14 9.04 7.49
C ILE A 78 -0.68 8.85 7.07
N ALA A 79 -0.44 7.93 6.12
CA ALA A 79 0.91 7.56 5.72
C ALA A 79 1.00 7.01 4.31
N THR A 80 2.13 7.26 3.67
CA THR A 80 2.57 6.64 2.42
C THR A 80 3.65 5.60 2.72
N LEU A 81 3.55 4.46 2.02
CA LEU A 81 4.50 3.36 2.14
C LEU A 81 5.03 3.03 0.75
N PRO A 82 6.22 3.50 0.40
CA PRO A 82 6.88 3.05 -0.80
C PRO A 82 7.28 1.58 -0.69
N GLN A 83 7.29 0.93 -1.85
CA GLN A 83 7.79 -0.42 -2.02
C GLN A 83 9.13 -0.38 -2.76
N MET A 84 9.78 -1.54 -2.88
CA MET A 84 10.93 -1.73 -3.74
C MET A 84 10.72 -2.96 -4.63
N ILE A 85 11.39 -3.00 -5.77
CA ILE A 85 11.62 -4.24 -6.49
C ILE A 85 12.76 -4.95 -5.76
N ALA A 86 12.42 -6.05 -5.10
CA ALA A 86 13.36 -6.98 -4.50
C ALA A 86 13.49 -8.22 -5.40
N VAL A 87 14.72 -8.67 -5.66
CA VAL A 87 14.98 -9.88 -6.43
C VAL A 87 15.85 -10.84 -5.62
N HIS A 88 15.67 -12.15 -5.87
CA HIS A 88 16.57 -13.15 -5.33
C HIS A 88 17.96 -13.01 -5.98
N PRO A 89 19.08 -13.20 -5.26
CA PRO A 89 20.43 -13.03 -5.80
C PRO A 89 20.78 -13.92 -7.01
N SER A 90 20.09 -15.05 -7.18
CA SER A 90 20.25 -15.93 -8.37
C SER A 90 19.76 -15.28 -9.67
N VAL A 91 18.93 -14.26 -9.61
CA VAL A 91 18.49 -13.52 -10.80
C VAL A 91 19.63 -12.63 -11.27
N PRO A 92 20.15 -12.79 -12.51
CA PRO A 92 21.37 -12.13 -12.98
C PRO A 92 21.10 -10.67 -13.43
N VAL A 93 20.52 -9.86 -12.53
CA VAL A 93 20.22 -8.44 -12.79
C VAL A 93 20.66 -7.56 -11.62
N LYS A 94 21.13 -6.34 -11.92
CA LYS A 94 21.65 -5.39 -10.93
C LYS A 94 20.83 -4.11 -10.83
N ASN A 95 19.94 -3.86 -11.76
CA ASN A 95 19.10 -2.65 -11.83
C ASN A 95 17.79 -2.92 -12.59
N VAL A 96 16.89 -1.92 -12.58
CA VAL A 96 15.57 -2.02 -13.23
C VAL A 96 15.70 -2.22 -14.75
N LYS A 97 16.66 -1.58 -15.40
CA LYS A 97 16.89 -1.69 -16.86
C LYS A 97 17.26 -3.12 -17.26
N GLU A 98 18.14 -3.75 -16.49
CA GLU A 98 18.53 -5.16 -16.71
C GLU A 98 17.38 -6.12 -16.45
N LEU A 99 16.55 -5.85 -15.41
CA LEU A 99 15.35 -6.65 -15.16
C LEU A 99 14.37 -6.58 -16.34
N ILE A 100 14.14 -5.39 -16.90
CA ILE A 100 13.30 -5.19 -18.07
C ILE A 100 13.87 -5.94 -19.27
N ALA A 101 15.18 -5.84 -19.53
CA ALA A 101 15.83 -6.53 -20.64
C ALA A 101 15.71 -8.05 -20.51
N LEU A 102 15.94 -8.60 -19.31
CA LEU A 102 15.79 -10.02 -19.03
C LEU A 102 14.35 -10.52 -19.23
N ALA A 103 13.36 -9.76 -18.71
CA ALA A 103 11.95 -10.10 -18.85
C ALA A 103 11.45 -10.03 -20.29
N LYS A 104 12.03 -9.14 -21.13
CA LYS A 104 11.75 -9.11 -22.57
C LYS A 104 12.38 -10.28 -23.32
N ALA A 105 13.60 -10.67 -22.94
CA ALA A 105 14.30 -11.81 -23.55
C ALA A 105 13.68 -13.16 -23.16
N ARG A 106 13.08 -13.25 -22.00
CA ARG A 106 12.45 -14.46 -21.43
C ARG A 106 11.04 -14.15 -20.91
N PRO A 107 10.06 -13.97 -21.79
CA PRO A 107 8.68 -13.71 -21.36
C PRO A 107 8.15 -14.84 -20.48
N ASP A 108 7.47 -14.47 -19.38
CA ASP A 108 6.86 -15.36 -18.38
C ASP A 108 7.80 -16.29 -17.59
N ASP A 109 9.12 -16.22 -17.82
CA ASP A 109 10.11 -17.03 -17.09
C ASP A 109 10.35 -16.53 -15.65
N LEU A 110 10.28 -15.22 -15.43
CA LEU A 110 10.46 -14.62 -14.12
C LEU A 110 9.18 -14.69 -13.32
N ILE A 111 9.24 -15.37 -12.15
CA ILE A 111 8.12 -15.50 -11.21
C ILE A 111 8.12 -14.28 -10.27
N CYS A 112 7.04 -13.52 -10.29
CA CYS A 112 6.79 -12.44 -9.34
C CYS A 112 5.71 -12.86 -8.34
N VAL A 113 6.06 -12.87 -7.05
CA VAL A 113 5.11 -13.20 -5.98
C VAL A 113 4.46 -11.94 -5.42
N THR A 114 3.16 -12.04 -5.12
CA THR A 114 2.35 -10.95 -4.57
C THR A 114 1.61 -11.39 -3.32
N SER A 115 1.20 -10.42 -2.49
CA SER A 115 0.49 -10.67 -1.23
C SER A 115 -1.02 -10.88 -1.39
N GLY A 116 -1.46 -11.16 -2.59
CA GLY A 116 -2.87 -11.42 -2.94
C GLY A 116 -3.40 -10.51 -4.04
N ASN A 117 -4.60 -10.83 -4.52
CA ASN A 117 -5.29 -10.05 -5.55
C ASN A 117 -5.60 -8.63 -5.04
N GLY A 118 -5.39 -7.61 -5.89
CA GLY A 118 -5.63 -6.21 -5.53
C GLY A 118 -4.74 -5.65 -4.41
N SER A 119 -3.71 -6.40 -3.96
CA SER A 119 -2.72 -5.88 -3.01
C SER A 119 -1.81 -4.83 -3.64
N GLY A 120 -1.14 -4.03 -2.81
CA GLY A 120 -0.17 -3.03 -3.29
C GLY A 120 0.93 -3.65 -4.16
N SER A 121 1.44 -4.85 -3.80
CA SER A 121 2.43 -5.57 -4.60
C SER A 121 1.88 -6.05 -5.96
N HIS A 122 0.60 -6.42 -6.01
CA HIS A 122 -0.06 -6.77 -7.27
C HIS A 122 -0.20 -5.53 -8.19
N LEU A 123 -0.69 -4.43 -7.64
CA LEU A 123 -0.87 -3.19 -8.41
C LEU A 123 0.46 -2.63 -8.93
N ALA A 124 1.51 -2.68 -8.09
CA ALA A 124 2.85 -2.25 -8.49
C ALA A 124 3.41 -3.12 -9.62
N LEU A 125 3.19 -4.44 -9.56
CA LEU A 125 3.58 -5.36 -10.63
C LEU A 125 2.84 -5.06 -11.94
N GLU A 126 1.51 -4.89 -11.89
CA GLU A 126 0.72 -4.67 -13.12
C GLU A 126 1.07 -3.32 -13.78
N LEU A 127 1.30 -2.28 -12.97
CA LEU A 127 1.78 -1.01 -13.49
C LEU A 127 3.17 -1.16 -14.14
N PHE A 128 4.07 -1.93 -13.51
CA PHE A 128 5.40 -2.20 -14.06
C PHE A 128 5.33 -2.99 -15.37
N ARG A 129 4.55 -4.08 -15.41
CA ARG A 129 4.37 -4.89 -16.62
C ARG A 129 3.90 -4.04 -17.80
N ARG A 130 2.92 -3.18 -17.54
CA ARG A 130 2.34 -2.29 -18.55
C ARG A 130 3.33 -1.25 -19.05
N GLN A 131 3.97 -0.50 -18.14
CA GLN A 131 4.87 0.60 -18.54
C GLN A 131 6.16 0.09 -19.17
N ALA A 132 6.70 -1.03 -18.69
CA ALA A 132 7.90 -1.64 -19.24
C ALA A 132 7.65 -2.48 -20.51
N GLY A 133 6.38 -2.83 -20.80
CA GLY A 133 6.02 -3.75 -21.88
C GLY A 133 6.63 -5.14 -21.69
N VAL A 134 6.54 -5.69 -20.46
CA VAL A 134 7.11 -6.99 -20.08
C VAL A 134 6.06 -7.95 -19.55
N ARG A 135 6.37 -9.24 -19.63
CA ARG A 135 5.57 -10.30 -19.03
C ARG A 135 6.38 -10.99 -17.92
N LEU A 136 5.75 -11.13 -16.75
CA LEU A 136 6.24 -11.90 -15.61
C LEU A 136 5.11 -12.80 -15.13
N THR A 137 5.40 -14.04 -14.79
CA THR A 137 4.42 -14.94 -14.18
C THR A 137 4.11 -14.48 -12.77
N ARG A 138 2.84 -14.21 -12.46
CA ARG A 138 2.41 -13.80 -11.12
C ARG A 138 1.89 -14.97 -10.31
N ILE A 139 2.37 -15.13 -9.08
CA ILE A 139 1.81 -16.05 -8.09
C ILE A 139 1.32 -15.25 -6.89
N ALA A 140 0.03 -15.42 -6.56
CA ALA A 140 -0.59 -14.76 -5.41
C ALA A 140 -0.53 -15.62 -4.15
N TYR A 141 -0.15 -15.01 -3.02
CA TYR A 141 -0.13 -15.65 -1.70
C TYR A 141 -1.09 -14.96 -0.73
N ASN A 142 -1.43 -15.63 0.37
CA ASN A 142 -2.28 -15.06 1.42
C ASN A 142 -1.48 -14.15 2.37
N GLY A 143 -0.93 -13.05 1.82
CA GLY A 143 -0.20 -12.03 2.58
C GLY A 143 1.31 -12.00 2.35
N ASP A 144 1.92 -10.91 2.83
CA ASP A 144 3.35 -10.61 2.61
C ASP A 144 4.29 -11.66 3.22
N ALA A 145 3.94 -12.20 4.39
CA ALA A 145 4.80 -13.15 5.10
C ALA A 145 5.02 -14.44 4.30
N GLN A 146 3.99 -14.95 3.64
CA GLN A 146 4.13 -16.14 2.78
C GLN A 146 4.90 -15.80 1.50
N ALA A 147 4.58 -14.68 0.87
CA ALA A 147 5.20 -14.28 -0.39
C ALA A 147 6.71 -14.02 -0.25
N ILE A 148 7.16 -13.37 0.84
CA ILE A 148 8.59 -13.10 1.02
C ILE A 148 9.41 -14.36 1.30
N VAL A 149 8.84 -15.37 1.96
CA VAL A 149 9.50 -16.66 2.17
C VAL A 149 9.82 -17.34 0.84
N GLN A 150 8.91 -17.27 -0.14
CA GLN A 150 9.15 -17.84 -1.48
C GLN A 150 10.29 -17.11 -2.21
N LEU A 151 10.35 -15.78 -2.08
CA LEU A 151 11.44 -15.01 -2.67
C LEU A 151 12.78 -15.35 -2.00
N LEU A 152 12.81 -15.41 -0.67
CA LEU A 152 14.03 -15.73 0.10
C LEU A 152 14.54 -17.17 -0.13
N GLY A 153 13.62 -18.08 -0.44
CA GLY A 153 13.93 -19.47 -0.78
C GLY A 153 14.35 -19.70 -2.23
N GLY A 154 14.32 -18.63 -3.08
CA GLY A 154 14.63 -18.75 -4.51
C GLY A 154 13.55 -19.43 -5.34
N HIS A 155 12.36 -19.69 -4.75
CA HIS A 155 11.19 -20.22 -5.48
C HIS A 155 10.46 -19.13 -6.30
N ALA A 156 10.84 -17.88 -6.10
CA ALA A 156 10.39 -16.72 -6.85
C ALA A 156 11.59 -15.86 -7.24
N SER A 157 11.45 -15.14 -8.34
CA SER A 157 12.48 -14.27 -8.90
C SER A 157 12.39 -12.85 -8.37
N VAL A 158 11.16 -12.32 -8.23
CA VAL A 158 10.87 -10.91 -8.01
C VAL A 158 9.73 -10.74 -7.00
N LYS A 159 9.77 -9.67 -6.23
CA LYS A 159 8.64 -9.16 -5.43
C LYS A 159 8.67 -7.65 -5.37
N PHE A 160 7.51 -7.03 -5.51
CA PHE A 160 7.31 -5.66 -5.07
C PHE A 160 6.98 -5.70 -3.57
N ASP A 161 7.92 -5.28 -2.73
CA ASP A 161 7.79 -5.44 -1.29
C ASP A 161 7.98 -4.14 -0.52
N ASN A 162 7.37 -4.07 0.67
CA ASN A 162 7.54 -2.90 1.53
C ASN A 162 9.00 -2.74 1.96
N LEU A 163 9.51 -1.51 1.95
CA LEU A 163 10.87 -1.18 2.39
C LEU A 163 11.18 -1.77 3.77
N SER A 164 10.27 -1.58 4.73
CA SER A 164 10.43 -2.07 6.11
C SER A 164 10.61 -3.59 6.24
N THR A 165 10.07 -4.35 5.30
CA THR A 165 10.16 -5.82 5.31
C THR A 165 11.43 -6.30 4.64
N SER A 166 11.80 -5.68 3.51
CA SER A 166 12.90 -6.15 2.67
C SER A 166 14.25 -5.56 3.02
N ILE A 167 14.36 -4.37 3.63
CA ILE A 167 15.65 -3.75 3.99
C ILE A 167 16.58 -4.70 4.78
N PRO A 168 16.13 -5.40 5.84
CA PRO A 168 17.00 -6.33 6.56
C PRO A 168 17.56 -7.45 5.67
N HIS A 169 16.78 -7.91 4.70
CA HIS A 169 17.20 -8.95 3.76
C HIS A 169 18.15 -8.41 2.68
N VAL A 170 17.97 -7.17 2.26
CA VAL A 170 18.88 -6.48 1.34
C VAL A 170 20.22 -6.22 2.05
N SER A 171 20.20 -5.71 3.28
CA SER A 171 21.41 -5.43 4.07
C SER A 171 22.23 -6.70 4.36
N SER A 172 21.57 -7.84 4.53
CA SER A 172 22.24 -9.14 4.73
C SER A 172 22.63 -9.86 3.42
N GLY A 173 22.39 -9.24 2.24
CA GLY A 173 22.69 -9.83 0.93
C GLY A 173 21.76 -10.96 0.49
N ARG A 174 20.71 -11.27 1.28
CA ARG A 174 19.74 -12.31 0.95
C ARG A 174 18.78 -11.92 -0.17
N LEU A 175 18.60 -10.61 -0.40
CA LEU A 175 17.86 -10.04 -1.52
C LEU A 175 18.67 -8.89 -2.13
N ARG A 176 18.37 -8.54 -3.37
CA ARG A 176 18.90 -7.35 -4.05
C ARG A 176 17.75 -6.39 -4.34
N ALA A 177 17.89 -5.11 -3.94
CA ALA A 177 16.99 -4.04 -4.31
C ALA A 177 17.40 -3.47 -5.67
N LEU A 178 16.46 -3.34 -6.59
CA LEU A 178 16.70 -2.79 -7.94
C LEU A 178 16.18 -1.37 -8.09
N GLY A 179 15.09 -1.03 -7.43
CA GLY A 179 14.47 0.29 -7.52
C GLY A 179 13.34 0.45 -6.52
N VAL A 180 13.09 1.69 -6.09
CA VAL A 180 11.96 2.04 -5.20
C VAL A 180 10.77 2.55 -6.00
N THR A 181 9.56 2.30 -5.51
CA THR A 181 8.30 2.65 -6.19
C THR A 181 7.85 4.09 -5.97
N SER A 182 8.51 4.82 -5.06
CA SER A 182 8.30 6.25 -4.86
C SER A 182 8.82 7.07 -6.05
N PRO A 183 8.28 8.29 -6.29
CA PRO A 183 8.74 9.16 -7.37
C PRO A 183 10.23 9.54 -7.24
N GLN A 184 10.72 9.60 -6.01
CA GLN A 184 12.10 9.92 -5.67
C GLN A 184 12.76 8.79 -4.90
N ARG A 185 14.10 8.80 -4.83
CA ARG A 185 14.87 7.83 -4.03
C ARG A 185 14.49 7.88 -2.56
N SER A 186 14.50 6.73 -1.92
CA SER A 186 14.29 6.65 -0.48
C SER A 186 15.57 7.00 0.30
N THR A 187 15.43 7.78 1.35
CA THR A 187 16.53 8.08 2.28
C THR A 187 17.06 6.84 3.01
N LEU A 188 16.24 5.79 3.11
CA LEU A 188 16.64 4.50 3.71
C LEU A 188 17.52 3.65 2.79
N LEU A 189 17.45 3.89 1.50
CA LEU A 189 18.20 3.16 0.46
C LEU A 189 18.75 4.15 -0.56
N PRO A 190 19.64 5.08 -0.16
CA PRO A 190 20.10 6.18 -1.04
C PRO A 190 20.82 5.69 -2.29
N GLY A 191 21.41 4.49 -2.23
CA GLY A 191 22.07 3.85 -3.38
C GLY A 191 21.10 3.15 -4.35
N VAL A 192 19.80 3.05 -4.01
CA VAL A 192 18.80 2.41 -4.86
C VAL A 192 18.00 3.47 -5.61
N PRO A 193 17.98 3.46 -6.97
CA PRO A 193 17.27 4.47 -7.77
C PRO A 193 15.76 4.36 -7.59
N ALA A 194 15.02 5.43 -7.90
CA ALA A 194 13.60 5.34 -8.15
C ALA A 194 13.33 4.60 -9.47
N ILE A 195 12.29 3.77 -9.54
CA ILE A 195 11.89 3.11 -10.78
C ILE A 195 11.57 4.16 -11.85
N ALA A 196 11.05 5.32 -11.42
CA ALA A 196 10.76 6.47 -12.28
C ALA A 196 11.99 7.00 -13.05
N GLU A 197 13.23 6.76 -12.56
CA GLU A 197 14.46 7.12 -13.28
C GLU A 197 14.66 6.25 -14.55
N THR A 198 14.06 5.06 -14.60
CA THR A 198 14.07 4.16 -15.76
C THR A 198 12.75 4.17 -16.52
N LEU A 199 11.63 4.27 -15.81
CA LEU A 199 10.27 4.32 -16.34
C LEU A 199 9.60 5.64 -15.89
N PRO A 200 9.73 6.72 -16.67
CA PRO A 200 9.16 8.03 -16.30
C PRO A 200 7.68 7.95 -15.97
N GLY A 201 7.28 8.56 -14.84
CA GLY A 201 5.91 8.54 -14.35
C GLY A 201 5.50 7.27 -13.59
N TYR A 202 6.41 6.32 -13.37
CA TYR A 202 6.13 5.18 -12.52
C TYR A 202 6.00 5.61 -11.05
N GLU A 203 4.85 5.35 -10.47
CA GLU A 203 4.60 5.53 -9.04
C GLU A 203 3.60 4.49 -8.53
N ALA A 204 3.97 3.73 -7.51
CA ALA A 204 3.16 2.67 -6.92
C ALA A 204 3.32 2.59 -5.39
N SER A 205 3.22 3.73 -4.73
CA SER A 205 3.24 3.78 -3.26
C SER A 205 1.90 3.35 -2.68
N ILE A 206 1.94 2.66 -1.53
CA ILE A 206 0.74 2.28 -0.80
C ILE A 206 0.32 3.45 0.09
N PHE A 207 -0.89 3.97 -0.10
CA PHE A 207 -1.48 4.89 0.86
C PHE A 207 -2.18 4.14 2.01
N ASN A 208 -2.07 4.67 3.21
CA ASN A 208 -2.89 4.28 4.35
C ASN A 208 -3.58 5.51 4.91
N GLY A 209 -4.87 5.41 5.11
CA GLY A 209 -5.66 6.51 5.62
C GLY A 209 -6.76 6.04 6.56
N MET A 210 -7.55 6.97 7.02
CA MET A 210 -8.74 6.73 7.83
C MET A 210 -9.96 7.33 7.15
N ALA A 211 -11.04 6.56 7.11
CA ALA A 211 -12.34 6.98 6.61
C ALA A 211 -13.43 6.72 7.68
N ALA A 212 -14.52 7.43 7.57
CA ALA A 212 -15.73 7.28 8.37
C ALA A 212 -16.94 7.06 7.45
N PRO A 213 -18.10 6.60 7.97
CA PRO A 213 -19.36 6.60 7.22
C PRO A 213 -19.66 7.98 6.65
N ALA A 214 -20.22 8.05 5.44
CA ALA A 214 -20.38 9.30 4.68
C ALA A 214 -21.16 10.41 5.43
N ALA A 215 -22.17 10.01 6.24
CA ALA A 215 -23.00 10.93 7.00
C ALA A 215 -22.38 11.42 8.32
N THR A 216 -21.12 11.07 8.62
CA THR A 216 -20.43 11.50 9.85
C THR A 216 -20.29 13.05 9.85
N PRO A 217 -20.75 13.74 10.92
CA PRO A 217 -20.68 15.19 11.00
C PRO A 217 -19.26 15.74 10.81
N LYS A 218 -19.15 16.85 10.07
CA LYS A 218 -17.85 17.45 9.72
C LYS A 218 -17.02 17.84 10.94
N GLU A 219 -17.67 18.27 12.02
CA GLU A 219 -16.97 18.60 13.27
C GLU A 219 -16.29 17.38 13.90
N ILE A 220 -16.93 16.19 13.81
CA ILE A 220 -16.35 14.95 14.29
C ILE A 220 -15.15 14.57 13.43
N VAL A 221 -15.32 14.61 12.09
CA VAL A 221 -14.24 14.33 11.13
C VAL A 221 -13.04 15.25 11.39
N SER A 222 -13.26 16.56 11.52
CA SER A 222 -12.22 17.55 11.76
C SER A 222 -11.49 17.33 13.09
N ARG A 223 -12.22 16.96 14.15
CA ARG A 223 -11.62 16.66 15.45
C ARG A 223 -10.72 15.43 15.41
N ILE A 224 -11.12 14.37 14.68
CA ILE A 224 -10.30 13.16 14.52
C ILE A 224 -9.08 13.49 13.66
N GLN A 225 -9.29 14.20 12.56
CA GLN A 225 -8.20 14.62 11.67
C GLN A 225 -7.13 15.44 12.39
N ALA A 226 -7.53 16.40 13.23
CA ALA A 226 -6.59 17.23 13.98
C ALA A 226 -5.66 16.39 14.88
N GLU A 227 -6.15 15.32 15.51
CA GLU A 227 -5.31 14.41 16.30
C GLU A 227 -4.34 13.61 15.40
N ILE A 228 -4.82 13.14 14.23
CA ILE A 228 -3.98 12.44 13.26
C ILE A 228 -2.88 13.39 12.73
N ALA A 229 -3.23 14.62 12.38
CA ALA A 229 -2.28 15.61 11.89
C ALA A 229 -1.20 15.91 12.94
N ARG A 230 -1.60 16.11 14.19
CA ARG A 230 -0.67 16.35 15.31
C ARG A 230 0.29 15.17 15.51
N PHE A 231 -0.22 13.94 15.43
CA PHE A 231 0.61 12.74 15.49
C PHE A 231 1.59 12.68 14.30
N ALA A 232 1.11 12.94 13.08
CA ALA A 232 1.92 12.89 11.87
C ALA A 232 2.94 14.02 11.76
N GLN A 233 2.69 15.16 12.38
CA GLN A 233 3.60 16.33 12.40
C GLN A 233 4.65 16.24 13.49
N SER A 234 4.51 15.35 14.48
CA SER A 234 5.51 15.19 15.56
C SER A 234 6.87 14.78 14.96
N PRO A 235 7.95 15.53 15.22
CA PRO A 235 9.30 15.19 14.75
C PRO A 235 9.73 13.79 15.19
N GLU A 236 9.42 13.42 16.43
CA GLU A 236 9.72 12.10 17.00
C GLU A 236 9.03 10.99 16.22
N ASN A 237 7.71 11.15 15.96
CA ASN A 237 6.96 10.16 15.20
C ASN A 237 7.47 10.06 13.76
N ARG A 238 7.72 11.20 13.10
CA ARG A 238 8.29 11.23 11.75
C ARG A 238 9.61 10.47 11.68
N ALA A 239 10.55 10.76 12.60
CA ALA A 239 11.83 10.08 12.64
C ALA A 239 11.68 8.57 12.87
N ARG A 240 10.84 8.17 13.83
CA ARG A 240 10.57 6.76 14.13
C ARG A 240 9.95 6.00 12.97
N PHE A 241 8.98 6.59 12.28
CA PHE A 241 8.30 5.95 11.16
C PHE A 241 9.15 5.99 9.87
N ALA A 242 9.93 7.05 9.66
CA ALA A 242 10.88 7.12 8.55
C ALA A 242 11.91 5.99 8.61
N GLN A 243 12.42 5.64 9.80
CA GLN A 243 13.31 4.47 9.98
C GLN A 243 12.67 3.13 9.55
N GLN A 244 11.35 3.09 9.45
CA GLN A 244 10.60 1.92 8.97
C GLN A 244 10.15 2.06 7.50
N GLY A 245 10.62 3.06 6.77
CA GLY A 245 10.20 3.32 5.39
C GLY A 245 8.78 3.81 5.27
N VAL A 246 8.24 4.43 6.32
CA VAL A 246 6.88 4.97 6.35
C VAL A 246 6.95 6.50 6.39
N GLU A 247 6.36 7.15 5.42
CA GLU A 247 6.22 8.60 5.38
C GLU A 247 4.88 9.00 6.01
N LEU A 248 4.93 9.71 7.15
CA LEU A 248 3.73 10.26 7.79
C LEU A 248 3.28 11.52 7.07
N VAL A 249 1.99 11.59 6.71
CA VAL A 249 1.38 12.70 5.95
C VAL A 249 0.47 13.54 6.84
N GLY A 250 -0.62 12.97 7.35
CA GLY A 250 -1.60 13.69 8.18
C GLY A 250 -2.39 14.74 7.41
N SER A 251 -2.90 14.40 6.21
CA SER A 251 -3.59 15.31 5.31
C SER A 251 -4.92 15.83 5.87
N THR A 252 -5.46 16.88 5.22
CA THR A 252 -6.86 17.29 5.46
C THR A 252 -7.85 16.28 4.88
N PRO A 253 -9.13 16.30 5.30
CA PRO A 253 -10.17 15.47 4.73
C PRO A 253 -10.37 15.70 3.24
N GLU A 254 -10.31 16.96 2.79
CA GLU A 254 -10.47 17.35 1.38
C GLU A 254 -9.35 16.75 0.51
N GLN A 255 -8.10 16.87 0.97
CA GLN A 255 -6.94 16.28 0.29
C GLN A 255 -7.06 14.76 0.21
N PHE A 256 -7.52 14.11 1.28
CA PHE A 256 -7.66 12.66 1.27
C PHE A 256 -8.83 12.19 0.40
N ASN A 257 -9.97 12.88 0.41
CA ASN A 257 -11.07 12.58 -0.50
C ASN A 257 -10.66 12.75 -1.98
N ALA A 258 -9.87 13.78 -2.29
CA ALA A 258 -9.31 13.97 -3.62
C ALA A 258 -8.37 12.81 -4.02
N LEU A 259 -7.52 12.35 -3.11
CA LEU A 259 -6.66 11.18 -3.32
C LEU A 259 -7.49 9.90 -3.58
N ILE A 260 -8.50 9.62 -2.74
CA ILE A 260 -9.38 8.45 -2.93
C ILE A 260 -10.05 8.49 -4.31
N LYS A 261 -10.54 9.66 -4.73
CA LYS A 261 -11.18 9.84 -6.04
C LYS A 261 -10.20 9.59 -7.19
N ALA A 262 -8.99 10.16 -7.11
CA ALA A 262 -7.95 9.99 -8.11
C ALA A 262 -7.51 8.52 -8.21
N GLU A 263 -7.24 7.87 -7.06
CA GLU A 263 -6.82 6.47 -7.00
C GLU A 263 -7.93 5.52 -7.49
N TYR A 264 -9.19 5.78 -7.14
CA TYR A 264 -10.32 4.97 -7.65
C TYR A 264 -10.40 5.04 -9.17
N GLY A 265 -10.27 6.22 -9.77
CA GLY A 265 -10.26 6.39 -11.23
C GLY A 265 -9.05 5.70 -11.88
N ARG A 266 -7.85 5.96 -11.38
CA ARG A 266 -6.59 5.40 -11.90
C ARG A 266 -6.58 3.87 -11.83
N LEU A 267 -6.92 3.31 -10.67
CA LEU A 267 -6.89 1.86 -10.45
C LEU A 267 -8.04 1.14 -11.16
N SER A 268 -9.23 1.76 -11.28
CA SER A 268 -10.32 1.19 -12.09
C SER A 268 -9.93 1.08 -13.56
N THR A 269 -9.20 2.06 -14.10
CA THR A 269 -8.67 2.00 -15.47
C THR A 269 -7.63 0.89 -15.60
N LEU A 270 -6.65 0.83 -14.69
CA LEU A 270 -5.62 -0.21 -14.68
C LEU A 270 -6.23 -1.61 -14.62
N ILE A 271 -7.21 -1.82 -13.74
CA ILE A 271 -7.90 -3.11 -13.57
C ILE A 271 -8.60 -3.54 -14.85
N LYS A 272 -9.32 -2.63 -15.51
CA LYS A 272 -10.01 -2.92 -16.77
C LYS A 272 -9.03 -3.26 -17.88
N GLU A 273 -7.97 -2.46 -18.03
CA GLU A 273 -6.99 -2.62 -19.12
C GLU A 273 -6.06 -3.81 -18.93
N ALA A 274 -5.73 -4.17 -17.69
CA ALA A 274 -4.92 -5.34 -17.36
C ALA A 274 -5.76 -6.63 -17.21
N ALA A 275 -7.09 -6.54 -17.43
CA ALA A 275 -8.04 -7.64 -17.23
C ALA A 275 -7.85 -8.33 -15.86
N ILE A 276 -7.61 -7.54 -14.82
CA ILE A 276 -7.40 -8.06 -13.47
C ILE A 276 -8.76 -8.52 -12.94
N THR A 277 -8.93 -9.83 -12.86
CA THR A 277 -10.08 -10.52 -12.25
C THR A 277 -9.65 -11.22 -10.96
N GLU A 278 -10.62 -11.68 -10.18
CA GLU A 278 -10.35 -12.54 -9.00
C GLU A 278 -9.65 -13.84 -9.33
#